data_fcfddda64346f29791dd893fe71fbc38
#
_entry.id   fcfddda64346f29791dd893fe71fbc38
#
_cell.length_a   1.000
_cell.length_b   1.000
_cell.length_c   1.000
_cell.angle_alpha   90.00
_cell.angle_beta   90.00
_cell.angle_gamma   90.00
#
_symmetry.space_group_name_H-M   'P 1'
#
loop_
_entity.id
_entity.type
_entity.pdbx_description
1 polymer ?
#
loop_
_entity_poly.entity_id
_entity_poly.type
_entity_poly.pdbx_seq_one_letter_code
_entity_poly.pdbx_strand_id
1 'polypeptide(L)'
;MTKAEFTILNHLYERGTERTNELPEVALTQILSDSLSYERLVGKGYIDRHSGKITAAGIQALEPYRVDNAIIMAAGASTRFVPLSLEKPKGLYEVKGKRLIDRQIEQLQEAGIKDITVVLGYKKEMFFYLKEKYQVKFIFNAAYNIKNNIESLYLARNEMKNTYICSCDNYFMDNPFHQYEYQSFYAGVTVRDRTNEMYVETDEQMRIVEMKKGKAEGLILMGHAFWQKPFASKFLELAEADRSIGMYDSLFWEWLVKDHLPELPPFYLKEYAANVIFEFDYFDELRKFDEQYIHHTQSKIISNIQSVFHCEEAKICHFRKVEEGMTNTSFIFQIDGVDYIYRHPGDGTENIINRSHEKRSLEIAKEWGFDPTYVYMDINEGWKISIYIPSFREPDYQNFDDTEKILAVLRRLHAIPVSVDYGMRPWEDALTMEELLVKKDPSCFHTFYPLKEKIGKLYQMTKADGVKKCFCHGDTYRPNWMIKADEDVILIDWEYSGYSDPGIDIGYYIVDAMYEFDQAEQFIRAYLKEDYNEQRCFHYMAYTAIIAYYWFVWAMYRESCGAIMGESLYQWYEMAKKYADHLL
;
A
#
# COMPACT_ATOMS: atom_id res chain seq x y z
N MET A 1 28.20 -8.78 33.96
CA MET A 1 28.94 -7.49 34.24
C MET A 1 27.91 -6.39 34.39
N THR A 2 28.22 -5.30 35.08
CA THR A 2 27.32 -4.14 35.18
C THR A 2 27.29 -3.36 33.86
N LYS A 3 26.28 -2.50 33.66
CA LYS A 3 26.20 -1.62 32.47
C LYS A 3 27.43 -0.70 32.37
N ALA A 4 27.90 -0.13 33.49
CA ALA A 4 29.08 0.71 33.51
C ALA A 4 30.36 -0.07 33.13
N GLU A 5 30.55 -1.28 33.69
CA GLU A 5 31.67 -2.15 33.31
C GLU A 5 31.65 -2.51 31.82
N PHE A 6 30.44 -2.83 31.26
CA PHE A 6 30.27 -3.11 29.83
C PHE A 6 30.66 -1.88 29.00
N THR A 7 30.15 -0.70 29.35
CA THR A 7 30.39 0.54 28.59
C THR A 7 31.88 0.86 28.51
N ILE A 8 32.61 0.70 29.63
CA ILE A 8 34.06 0.92 29.67
C ILE A 8 34.78 -0.08 28.74
N LEU A 9 34.48 -1.38 28.86
CA LEU A 9 35.14 -2.41 28.04
C LEU A 9 34.82 -2.28 26.55
N ASN A 10 33.55 -2.02 26.20
CA ASN A 10 33.15 -1.83 24.82
C ASN A 10 33.84 -0.62 24.18
N HIS A 11 33.90 0.49 24.90
CA HIS A 11 34.63 1.68 24.44
C HIS A 11 36.13 1.42 24.20
N LEU A 12 36.78 0.71 25.11
CA LEU A 12 38.20 0.35 24.95
C LEU A 12 38.41 -0.62 23.78
N TYR A 13 37.43 -1.51 23.51
CA TYR A 13 37.43 -2.41 22.37
C TYR A 13 37.35 -1.64 21.05
N GLU A 14 36.40 -0.71 20.94
CA GLU A 14 36.18 0.10 19.73
C GLU A 14 37.40 1.00 19.42
N ARG A 15 37.99 1.61 20.42
CA ARG A 15 39.27 2.37 20.27
C ARG A 15 40.41 1.50 19.74
N GLY A 16 40.52 0.27 20.20
CA GLY A 16 41.54 -0.67 19.76
C GLY A 16 41.39 -1.14 18.31
N THR A 17 40.20 -1.00 17.74
CA THR A 17 39.88 -1.37 16.34
C THR A 17 39.86 -0.20 15.36
N GLU A 18 40.34 1.02 15.77
CA GLU A 18 40.28 2.28 14.98
C GLU A 18 38.85 2.74 14.59
N ARG A 19 37.83 2.20 15.26
CA ARG A 19 36.44 2.57 15.06
C ARG A 19 36.03 3.68 16.02
N THR A 20 36.64 4.83 15.91
CA THR A 20 36.28 5.98 16.72
C THR A 20 35.21 6.82 16.01
N ASN A 21 33.95 6.56 16.30
CA ASN A 21 32.99 7.65 16.40
C ASN A 21 33.20 8.26 17.77
N GLU A 22 33.71 9.47 17.84
CA GLU A 22 34.04 10.16 19.07
C GLU A 22 32.78 10.31 19.93
N LEU A 23 32.71 9.56 21.05
CA LEU A 23 31.83 9.98 22.13
C LEU A 23 32.30 11.39 22.55
N PRO A 24 31.38 12.33 22.80
CA PRO A 24 31.75 13.66 23.29
C PRO A 24 32.72 13.50 24.47
N GLU A 25 33.78 14.25 24.47
CA GLU A 25 34.86 14.19 25.49
C GLU A 25 34.29 14.26 26.92
N VAL A 26 33.13 14.88 27.10
CA VAL A 26 32.36 14.96 28.35
C VAL A 26 31.80 13.59 28.78
N ALA A 27 31.31 12.77 27.85
CA ALA A 27 30.80 11.42 28.15
C ALA A 27 31.97 10.48 28.52
N LEU A 28 33.11 10.61 27.86
CA LEU A 28 34.34 9.90 28.15
C LEU A 28 34.86 10.21 29.56
N THR A 29 34.87 11.48 29.96
CA THR A 29 35.29 11.92 31.28
C THR A 29 34.34 11.38 32.37
N GLN A 30 33.05 11.31 32.12
CA GLN A 30 32.05 10.74 33.03
C GLN A 30 32.14 9.21 33.15
N ILE A 31 32.40 8.48 32.05
CA ILE A 31 32.56 7.03 32.03
C ILE A 31 33.86 6.60 32.70
N LEU A 32 34.94 7.35 32.47
CA LEU A 32 36.22 7.13 33.12
C LEU A 32 36.25 7.63 34.57
N SER A 33 35.32 8.48 34.97
CA SER A 33 35.17 8.94 36.38
C SER A 33 34.49 7.91 37.29
N ASP A 34 33.91 6.82 36.77
CA ASP A 34 33.53 5.67 37.57
C ASP A 34 34.78 4.81 37.90
N SER A 35 35.64 5.42 38.73
CA SER A 35 36.89 4.82 39.15
C SER A 35 36.73 3.45 39.79
N LEU A 36 35.58 3.16 40.39
CA LEU A 36 35.26 1.85 40.99
C LEU A 36 35.04 0.76 39.94
N SER A 37 34.30 1.03 38.88
CA SER A 37 34.09 0.06 37.80
C SER A 37 35.39 -0.17 37.02
N TYR A 38 36.16 0.86 36.72
CA TYR A 38 37.46 0.72 36.06
C TYR A 38 38.44 -0.13 36.90
N GLU A 39 38.61 0.15 38.19
CA GLU A 39 39.50 -0.62 39.08
C GLU A 39 39.04 -2.08 39.25
N ARG A 40 37.73 -2.36 39.25
CA ARG A 40 37.20 -3.73 39.21
C ARG A 40 37.60 -4.46 37.95
N LEU A 41 37.54 -3.80 36.80
CA LEU A 41 37.90 -4.39 35.50
C LEU A 41 39.42 -4.65 35.44
N VAL A 42 40.24 -3.74 35.97
CA VAL A 42 41.69 -3.96 36.14
C VAL A 42 41.93 -5.13 37.07
N GLY A 43 41.24 -5.19 38.22
CA GLY A 43 41.36 -6.28 39.21
C GLY A 43 40.95 -7.66 38.65
N LYS A 44 39.97 -7.71 37.71
CA LYS A 44 39.58 -8.92 36.97
C LYS A 44 40.55 -9.27 35.84
N GLY A 45 41.55 -8.44 35.55
CA GLY A 45 42.48 -8.63 34.44
C GLY A 45 41.88 -8.35 33.07
N TYR A 46 40.73 -7.65 32.98
CA TYR A 46 40.06 -7.30 31.72
C TYR A 46 40.67 -6.05 31.08
N ILE A 47 41.32 -5.20 31.87
CA ILE A 47 42.08 -4.03 31.43
C ILE A 47 43.52 -4.18 31.93
N ASP A 48 44.49 -3.98 31.04
CA ASP A 48 45.89 -3.93 31.42
C ASP A 48 46.19 -2.60 32.15
N ARG A 49 46.68 -2.70 33.41
CA ARG A 49 46.90 -1.56 34.29
C ARG A 49 47.93 -0.55 33.75
N HIS A 50 48.92 -1.02 32.98
CA HIS A 50 50.01 -0.16 32.51
C HIS A 50 49.67 0.55 31.18
N SER A 51 49.01 -0.19 30.26
CA SER A 51 48.68 0.36 28.96
C SER A 51 47.27 0.97 28.88
N GLY A 52 46.39 0.67 29.83
CA GLY A 52 44.97 1.06 29.81
C GLY A 52 44.17 0.36 28.73
N LYS A 53 44.73 -0.65 28.03
CA LYS A 53 44.07 -1.34 26.92
C LYS A 53 43.26 -2.53 27.43
N ILE A 54 42.21 -2.87 26.67
CA ILE A 54 41.46 -4.10 26.89
C ILE A 54 42.35 -5.33 26.63
N THR A 55 42.24 -6.35 27.48
CA THR A 55 42.96 -7.62 27.33
C THR A 55 42.13 -8.64 26.56
N ALA A 56 42.75 -9.78 26.18
CA ALA A 56 42.02 -10.91 25.60
C ALA A 56 40.92 -11.43 26.53
N ALA A 57 41.14 -11.44 27.84
CA ALA A 57 40.13 -11.79 28.84
C ALA A 57 38.99 -10.77 28.90
N GLY A 58 39.30 -9.48 28.72
CA GLY A 58 38.31 -8.42 28.63
C GLY A 58 37.44 -8.56 27.38
N ILE A 59 38.05 -8.89 26.22
CA ILE A 59 37.30 -9.17 24.98
C ILE A 59 36.39 -10.40 25.16
N GLN A 60 36.91 -11.47 25.76
CA GLN A 60 36.12 -12.66 26.05
C GLN A 60 34.95 -12.36 27.01
N ALA A 61 35.08 -11.41 27.90
CA ALA A 61 34.00 -10.98 28.80
C ALA A 61 32.88 -10.22 28.08
N LEU A 62 33.14 -9.66 26.88
CA LEU A 62 32.14 -9.04 26.00
C LEU A 62 31.35 -10.07 25.15
N GLU A 63 31.87 -11.28 24.93
CA GLU A 63 31.24 -12.28 24.04
C GLU A 63 29.76 -12.58 24.36
N PRO A 64 29.28 -12.63 25.62
CA PRO A 64 27.84 -12.79 25.90
C PRO A 64 26.94 -11.67 25.35
N TYR A 65 27.53 -10.54 25.02
CA TYR A 65 26.86 -9.34 24.51
C TYR A 65 27.07 -9.14 23.01
N ARG A 66 27.72 -10.12 22.34
CA ARG A 66 27.95 -10.07 20.90
C ARG A 66 26.63 -10.04 20.15
N VAL A 67 26.56 -9.15 19.16
CA VAL A 67 25.52 -9.16 18.13
C VAL A 67 25.85 -10.28 17.15
N ASP A 68 24.97 -11.25 17.01
CA ASP A 68 25.19 -12.41 16.16
C ASP A 68 24.91 -12.11 14.69
N ASN A 69 23.84 -11.31 14.42
CA ASN A 69 23.38 -11.05 13.07
C ASN A 69 22.45 -9.83 13.00
N ALA A 70 22.00 -9.50 11.78
CA ALA A 70 20.96 -8.51 11.53
C ALA A 70 19.88 -9.05 10.58
N ILE A 71 18.64 -8.63 10.80
CA ILE A 71 17.50 -8.85 9.91
C ILE A 71 17.05 -7.48 9.39
N ILE A 72 17.03 -7.30 8.07
CA ILE A 72 16.56 -6.08 7.42
C ILE A 72 15.21 -6.38 6.77
N MET A 73 14.16 -5.70 7.23
CA MET A 73 12.82 -5.80 6.65
C MET A 73 12.72 -4.93 5.40
N ALA A 74 12.53 -5.53 4.23
CA ALA A 74 12.45 -4.89 2.93
C ALA A 74 11.29 -5.45 2.07
N ALA A 75 10.25 -6.00 2.71
CA ALA A 75 9.14 -6.63 2.01
C ALA A 75 8.02 -5.67 1.62
N GLY A 76 7.89 -4.52 2.28
CA GLY A 76 6.77 -3.60 2.13
C GLY A 76 6.75 -2.83 0.81
N ALA A 77 5.55 -2.50 0.33
CA ALA A 77 5.34 -1.71 -0.89
C ALA A 77 5.49 -0.20 -0.69
N SER A 78 5.62 0.30 0.55
CA SER A 78 5.81 1.72 0.89
C SER A 78 4.78 2.64 0.18
N THR A 79 3.49 2.28 0.25
CA THR A 79 2.43 2.89 -0.56
C THR A 79 2.23 4.40 -0.32
N ARG A 80 2.69 4.95 0.80
CA ARG A 80 2.68 6.39 1.08
C ARG A 80 3.76 7.16 0.31
N PHE A 81 4.80 6.47 -0.17
CA PHE A 81 5.95 7.06 -0.85
C PHE A 81 5.74 7.22 -2.37
N VAL A 82 4.51 7.49 -2.78
CA VAL A 82 4.17 7.77 -4.18
C VAL A 82 4.79 9.09 -4.66
N PRO A 83 5.13 9.20 -5.94
CA PRO A 83 5.00 8.19 -7.00
C PRO A 83 6.13 7.15 -7.03
N LEU A 84 7.21 7.39 -6.33
CA LEU A 84 8.45 6.65 -6.46
C LEU A 84 8.29 5.16 -6.08
N SER A 85 7.49 4.86 -5.03
CA SER A 85 7.24 3.48 -4.62
C SER A 85 6.55 2.61 -5.68
N LEU A 86 5.88 3.22 -6.66
CA LEU A 86 5.30 2.50 -7.79
C LEU A 86 6.37 1.98 -8.77
N GLU A 87 7.53 2.60 -8.80
CA GLU A 87 8.63 2.23 -9.70
C GLU A 87 9.59 1.23 -9.06
N LYS A 88 10.02 1.48 -7.82
CA LYS A 88 10.94 0.60 -7.10
C LYS A 88 10.74 0.67 -5.59
N PRO A 89 11.16 -0.37 -4.85
CA PRO A 89 11.10 -0.39 -3.39
C PRO A 89 11.89 0.76 -2.75
N LYS A 90 11.39 1.29 -1.63
CA LYS A 90 11.95 2.45 -0.92
C LYS A 90 13.44 2.29 -0.55
N GLY A 91 13.84 1.09 -0.09
CA GLY A 91 15.23 0.80 0.26
C GLY A 91 16.25 0.90 -0.89
N LEU A 92 15.78 0.97 -2.16
CA LEU A 92 16.63 1.07 -3.36
C LEU A 92 16.82 2.51 -3.85
N TYR A 93 16.21 3.50 -3.21
CA TYR A 93 16.47 4.90 -3.55
C TYR A 93 17.83 5.35 -3.04
N GLU A 94 18.53 6.10 -3.91
CA GLU A 94 19.85 6.64 -3.61
C GLU A 94 19.69 7.96 -2.83
N VAL A 95 20.10 7.97 -1.59
CA VAL A 95 20.09 9.15 -0.72
C VAL A 95 21.52 9.57 -0.46
N LYS A 96 21.86 10.82 -0.81
CA LYS A 96 23.23 11.33 -0.73
C LYS A 96 24.23 10.42 -1.46
N GLY A 97 23.84 9.96 -2.67
CA GLY A 97 24.72 9.19 -3.56
C GLY A 97 24.84 7.69 -3.26
N LYS A 98 24.05 7.14 -2.31
CA LYS A 98 24.07 5.70 -1.99
C LYS A 98 22.67 5.19 -1.69
N ARG A 99 22.33 3.97 -2.15
CA ARG A 99 21.04 3.33 -1.84
C ARG A 99 20.93 3.12 -0.33
N LEU A 100 19.72 3.36 0.21
CA LEU A 100 19.45 3.23 1.65
C LEU A 100 19.89 1.86 2.18
N ILE A 101 19.47 0.77 1.52
CA ILE A 101 19.80 -0.59 1.95
C ILE A 101 21.30 -0.89 1.81
N ASP A 102 21.97 -0.41 0.77
CA ASP A 102 23.41 -0.59 0.57
C ASP A 102 24.18 0.09 1.70
N ARG A 103 23.82 1.34 2.04
CA ARG A 103 24.40 2.08 3.15
C ARG A 103 24.26 1.34 4.47
N GLN A 104 23.06 0.84 4.75
CA GLN A 104 22.77 0.15 6.00
C GLN A 104 23.53 -1.17 6.13
N ILE A 105 23.62 -1.97 5.03
CA ILE A 105 24.41 -3.20 5.01
C ILE A 105 25.88 -2.92 5.24
N GLU A 106 26.44 -1.88 4.60
CA GLU A 106 27.84 -1.51 4.78
C GLU A 106 28.12 -1.06 6.21
N GLN A 107 27.26 -0.25 6.82
CA GLN A 107 27.37 0.15 8.22
C GLN A 107 27.33 -1.07 9.19
N LEU A 108 26.46 -2.05 8.94
CA LEU A 108 26.44 -3.30 9.70
C LEU A 108 27.75 -4.08 9.54
N GLN A 109 28.25 -4.22 8.31
CA GLN A 109 29.52 -4.92 8.05
C GLN A 109 30.72 -4.19 8.65
N GLU A 110 30.74 -2.87 8.62
CA GLU A 110 31.73 -2.03 9.32
C GLU A 110 31.71 -2.27 10.83
N ALA A 111 30.54 -2.45 11.43
CA ALA A 111 30.38 -2.82 12.83
C ALA A 111 30.80 -4.27 13.13
N GLY A 112 31.19 -5.07 12.12
CA GLY A 112 31.60 -6.48 12.28
C GLY A 112 30.45 -7.47 12.16
N ILE A 113 29.24 -7.03 11.84
CA ILE A 113 28.06 -7.85 11.70
C ILE A 113 27.95 -8.28 10.24
N LYS A 114 28.36 -9.53 9.95
CA LYS A 114 28.44 -10.07 8.57
C LYS A 114 27.29 -11.01 8.22
N ASP A 115 26.65 -11.63 9.20
CA ASP A 115 25.48 -12.48 9.00
C ASP A 115 24.24 -11.61 8.89
N ILE A 116 23.86 -11.26 7.67
CA ILE A 116 22.74 -10.33 7.38
C ILE A 116 21.69 -11.07 6.56
N THR A 117 20.45 -11.03 7.04
CA THR A 117 19.28 -11.58 6.36
C THR A 117 18.36 -10.45 5.92
N VAL A 118 17.96 -10.42 4.65
CA VAL A 118 17.01 -9.45 4.10
C VAL A 118 15.69 -10.14 3.81
N VAL A 119 14.60 -9.64 4.40
CA VAL A 119 13.25 -10.16 4.15
C VAL A 119 12.63 -9.36 3.02
N LEU A 120 12.32 -10.04 1.91
CA LEU A 120 11.87 -9.47 0.64
C LEU A 120 10.42 -9.80 0.33
N GLY A 121 9.71 -8.90 -0.35
CA GLY A 121 8.32 -9.08 -0.80
C GLY A 121 8.05 -8.35 -2.10
N TYR A 122 7.64 -7.08 -2.01
CA TYR A 122 7.35 -6.21 -3.14
C TYR A 122 8.57 -6.03 -4.05
N LYS A 123 8.42 -6.30 -5.36
CA LYS A 123 9.48 -6.19 -6.40
C LYS A 123 10.83 -6.77 -5.93
N LYS A 124 10.76 -7.93 -5.27
CA LYS A 124 11.88 -8.62 -4.63
C LYS A 124 13.08 -8.86 -5.54
N GLU A 125 12.83 -9.06 -6.84
CA GLU A 125 13.86 -9.29 -7.87
C GLU A 125 14.85 -8.12 -7.99
N MET A 126 14.43 -6.90 -7.67
CA MET A 126 15.31 -5.73 -7.71
C MET A 126 16.39 -5.73 -6.63
N PHE A 127 16.26 -6.57 -5.60
CA PHE A 127 17.23 -6.72 -4.51
C PHE A 127 18.23 -7.87 -4.73
N PHE A 128 18.08 -8.70 -5.76
CA PHE A 128 18.90 -9.91 -5.91
C PHE A 128 20.39 -9.63 -6.05
N TYR A 129 20.79 -8.45 -6.54
CA TYR A 129 22.18 -8.03 -6.60
C TYR A 129 22.88 -7.98 -5.24
N LEU A 130 22.15 -7.81 -4.16
CA LEU A 130 22.69 -7.79 -2.79
C LEU A 130 23.35 -9.11 -2.43
N LYS A 131 22.87 -10.24 -2.98
CA LYS A 131 23.44 -11.58 -2.76
C LYS A 131 24.89 -11.64 -3.22
N GLU A 132 25.17 -11.14 -4.40
CA GLU A 132 26.51 -11.15 -5.00
C GLU A 132 27.40 -10.08 -4.36
N LYS A 133 26.84 -8.88 -4.13
CA LYS A 133 27.62 -7.75 -3.64
C LYS A 133 28.00 -7.87 -2.16
N TYR A 134 27.09 -8.35 -1.31
CA TYR A 134 27.25 -8.31 0.15
C TYR A 134 27.15 -9.69 0.81
N GLN A 135 26.86 -10.74 0.07
CA GLN A 135 26.69 -12.13 0.56
C GLN A 135 25.56 -12.28 1.60
N VAL A 136 24.52 -11.46 1.50
CA VAL A 136 23.35 -11.53 2.37
C VAL A 136 22.49 -12.76 2.08
N LYS A 137 21.68 -13.20 3.06
CA LYS A 137 20.64 -14.21 2.92
C LYS A 137 19.32 -13.55 2.56
N PHE A 138 18.45 -14.27 1.82
CA PHE A 138 17.09 -13.83 1.54
C PHE A 138 16.05 -14.74 2.17
N ILE A 139 15.00 -14.10 2.72
CA ILE A 139 13.74 -14.73 3.10
C ILE A 139 12.64 -14.02 2.32
N PHE A 140 11.65 -14.77 1.84
CA PHE A 140 10.59 -14.23 1.00
C PHE A 140 9.26 -14.22 1.74
N ASN A 141 8.67 -13.04 1.87
CA ASN A 141 7.33 -12.85 2.40
C ASN A 141 6.34 -12.75 1.22
N ALA A 142 5.62 -13.84 0.94
CA ALA A 142 4.61 -13.87 -0.12
C ALA A 142 3.32 -13.15 0.28
N ALA A 143 3.10 -12.93 1.57
CA ALA A 143 1.90 -12.28 2.11
C ALA A 143 2.10 -10.77 2.39
N TYR A 144 3.14 -10.14 1.84
CA TYR A 144 3.53 -8.75 2.13
C TYR A 144 2.43 -7.71 1.84
N ASN A 145 1.47 -8.02 0.97
CA ASN A 145 0.35 -7.17 0.59
C ASN A 145 -0.91 -7.38 1.47
N ILE A 146 -0.91 -8.42 2.29
CA ILE A 146 -2.05 -8.81 3.15
C ILE A 146 -1.66 -8.67 4.63
N LYS A 147 -0.44 -9.11 4.97
CA LYS A 147 0.10 -9.09 6.32
C LYS A 147 1.22 -8.08 6.45
N ASN A 148 1.28 -7.44 7.63
CA ASN A 148 2.31 -6.44 7.90
C ASN A 148 3.65 -7.08 8.33
N ASN A 149 4.56 -6.29 8.91
CA ASN A 149 5.94 -6.66 9.20
C ASN A 149 6.11 -7.76 10.28
N ILE A 150 5.11 -8.04 11.11
CA ILE A 150 5.11 -9.20 12.03
C ILE A 150 5.34 -10.51 11.25
N GLU A 151 4.66 -10.69 10.12
CA GLU A 151 4.86 -11.87 9.28
C GLU A 151 6.31 -11.96 8.77
N SER A 152 6.90 -10.83 8.37
CA SER A 152 8.31 -10.78 7.96
C SER A 152 9.26 -11.24 9.06
N LEU A 153 9.05 -10.80 10.30
CA LEU A 153 9.84 -11.23 11.45
C LEU A 153 9.60 -12.70 11.78
N TYR A 154 8.35 -13.15 11.73
CA TYR A 154 8.03 -14.55 11.97
C TYR A 154 8.66 -15.51 10.94
N LEU A 155 8.67 -15.13 9.67
CA LEU A 155 9.36 -15.90 8.62
C LEU A 155 10.87 -15.98 8.89
N ALA A 156 11.47 -14.94 9.47
CA ALA A 156 12.88 -14.89 9.85
C ALA A 156 13.19 -15.51 11.22
N ARG A 157 12.24 -16.15 11.89
CA ARG A 157 12.37 -16.67 13.27
C ARG A 157 13.58 -17.57 13.53
N ASN A 158 13.98 -18.35 12.54
CA ASN A 158 15.13 -19.27 12.66
C ASN A 158 16.49 -18.53 12.67
N GLU A 159 16.50 -17.28 12.22
CA GLU A 159 17.69 -16.43 12.21
C GLU A 159 17.80 -15.57 13.50
N MET A 160 16.75 -15.52 14.33
CA MET A 160 16.73 -14.68 15.52
C MET A 160 17.60 -15.23 16.66
N LYS A 161 18.59 -14.42 17.06
CA LYS A 161 19.54 -14.68 18.15
C LYS A 161 19.68 -13.40 18.97
N ASN A 162 20.90 -12.91 19.19
CA ASN A 162 21.17 -11.53 19.54
C ASN A 162 21.21 -10.72 18.25
N THR A 163 20.09 -10.14 17.86
CA THR A 163 19.82 -9.71 16.48
C THR A 163 19.45 -8.24 16.40
N TYR A 164 20.06 -7.51 15.48
CA TYR A 164 19.51 -6.22 15.05
C TYR A 164 18.30 -6.43 14.14
N ILE A 165 17.22 -5.70 14.44
CA ILE A 165 16.01 -5.62 13.61
C ILE A 165 16.01 -4.24 12.96
N CYS A 166 16.07 -4.20 11.64
CA CYS A 166 16.23 -2.98 10.86
C CYS A 166 15.10 -2.84 9.83
N SER A 167 14.72 -1.61 9.51
CA SER A 167 13.89 -1.29 8.35
C SER A 167 14.78 -0.75 7.22
N CYS A 168 14.54 -1.18 5.98
CA CYS A 168 15.41 -0.86 4.84
C CYS A 168 15.36 0.60 4.39
N ASP A 169 14.47 1.39 4.95
CA ASP A 169 14.19 2.79 4.59
C ASP A 169 14.77 3.80 5.59
N ASN A 170 15.47 3.34 6.61
CA ASN A 170 16.18 4.23 7.51
C ASN A 170 17.50 4.74 6.90
N TYR A 171 17.76 6.02 7.08
CA TYR A 171 19.02 6.65 6.77
C TYR A 171 19.72 7.06 8.08
N PHE A 172 20.92 6.54 8.30
CA PHE A 172 21.76 6.90 9.44
C PHE A 172 22.90 7.81 8.99
N MET A 173 23.01 9.00 9.58
CA MET A 173 24.11 9.92 9.29
C MET A 173 25.45 9.31 9.67
N ASP A 174 25.54 8.82 10.89
CA ASP A 174 26.66 8.10 11.43
C ASP A 174 26.30 6.62 11.60
N ASN A 175 27.29 5.74 11.72
CA ASN A 175 27.05 4.33 11.93
C ASN A 175 26.52 4.06 13.34
N PRO A 176 25.24 3.67 13.54
CA PRO A 176 24.66 3.45 14.86
C PRO A 176 24.92 2.03 15.40
N PHE A 177 25.51 1.14 14.60
CA PHE A 177 25.67 -0.28 14.91
C PHE A 177 26.99 -0.55 15.65
N HIS A 178 26.91 -1.44 16.63
CA HIS A 178 28.05 -1.88 17.44
C HIS A 178 28.15 -3.42 17.40
N GLN A 179 29.35 -3.92 17.57
CA GLN A 179 29.59 -5.37 17.62
C GLN A 179 29.06 -6.03 18.90
N TYR A 180 28.92 -5.25 19.97
CA TYR A 180 28.40 -5.69 21.25
C TYR A 180 27.31 -4.74 21.74
N GLU A 181 26.21 -5.29 22.26
CA GLU A 181 25.10 -4.54 22.83
C GLU A 181 24.71 -5.10 24.20
N TYR A 182 24.52 -4.23 25.17
CA TYR A 182 24.32 -4.64 26.57
C TYR A 182 22.92 -5.24 26.82
N GLN A 183 21.90 -4.70 26.20
CA GLN A 183 20.49 -5.01 26.49
C GLN A 183 19.61 -4.80 25.25
N SER A 184 18.43 -5.43 25.24
CA SER A 184 17.45 -5.22 24.16
C SER A 184 16.94 -3.80 24.17
N PHE A 185 16.92 -3.13 23.01
CA PHE A 185 16.46 -1.76 22.88
C PHE A 185 15.77 -1.48 21.54
N TYR A 186 15.02 -0.39 21.50
CA TYR A 186 14.63 0.29 20.27
C TYR A 186 15.31 1.67 20.23
N ALA A 187 15.78 2.05 19.05
CA ALA A 187 16.28 3.41 18.81
C ALA A 187 15.11 4.40 18.88
N GLY A 188 15.37 5.59 19.36
CA GLY A 188 14.38 6.64 19.42
C GLY A 188 15.00 8.01 19.35
N VAL A 189 14.17 8.99 19.03
CA VAL A 189 14.53 10.40 18.97
C VAL A 189 13.50 11.25 19.69
N THR A 190 13.94 12.35 20.27
CA THR A 190 13.03 13.36 20.84
C THR A 190 12.57 14.29 19.74
N VAL A 191 11.24 14.39 19.55
CA VAL A 191 10.59 15.32 18.62
C VAL A 191 9.89 16.44 19.40
N ARG A 192 9.86 17.64 18.83
CA ARG A 192 9.21 18.82 19.44
C ARG A 192 7.85 19.13 18.84
N ASP A 193 7.56 18.58 17.68
CA ASP A 193 6.30 18.74 16.98
C ASP A 193 5.42 17.51 17.18
N ARG A 194 4.11 17.70 17.07
CA ARG A 194 3.14 16.60 17.12
C ARG A 194 3.35 15.64 15.97
N THR A 195 3.40 14.36 16.28
CA THR A 195 3.59 13.28 15.31
C THR A 195 2.53 12.19 15.48
N ASN A 196 2.34 11.38 14.44
CA ASN A 196 1.50 10.18 14.47
C ASN A 196 2.31 8.91 14.77
N GLU A 197 3.61 9.06 15.08
CA GLU A 197 4.51 7.94 15.38
C GLU A 197 4.18 7.28 16.73
N MET A 198 4.78 6.11 16.97
CA MET A 198 4.72 5.44 18.24
C MET A 198 5.65 6.17 19.21
N TYR A 199 5.10 6.80 20.24
CA TYR A 199 5.89 7.41 21.29
C TYR A 199 5.92 6.55 22.55
N VAL A 200 6.92 6.76 23.38
CA VAL A 200 7.18 5.94 24.56
C VAL A 200 7.39 6.79 25.81
N GLU A 201 6.97 6.23 26.94
CA GLU A 201 7.36 6.69 28.27
C GLU A 201 8.40 5.73 28.84
N THR A 202 9.43 6.27 29.49
CA THR A 202 10.52 5.49 30.06
C THR A 202 10.70 5.79 31.55
N ASP A 203 11.27 4.82 32.27
CA ASP A 203 11.77 5.05 33.64
C ASP A 203 13.14 5.74 33.61
N GLU A 204 13.72 5.98 34.80
CA GLU A 204 15.04 6.62 34.98
C GLU A 204 16.19 5.83 34.32
N GLN A 205 16.03 4.54 34.06
CA GLN A 205 17.02 3.70 33.39
C GLN A 205 16.75 3.60 31.86
N MET A 206 15.82 4.39 31.32
CA MET A 206 15.39 4.34 29.92
C MET A 206 14.68 3.04 29.55
N ARG A 207 14.15 2.28 30.52
CA ARG A 207 13.28 1.14 30.26
C ARG A 207 11.93 1.66 29.78
N ILE A 208 11.42 1.14 28.67
CA ILE A 208 10.11 1.48 28.15
C ILE A 208 9.05 0.91 29.10
N VAL A 209 8.20 1.78 29.63
CA VAL A 209 7.13 1.44 30.56
C VAL A 209 5.75 1.58 29.93
N GLU A 210 5.62 2.41 28.91
CA GLU A 210 4.40 2.59 28.15
C GLU A 210 4.71 2.94 26.70
N MET A 211 3.87 2.45 25.78
CA MET A 211 3.91 2.74 24.33
C MET A 211 2.53 3.23 23.89
N LYS A 212 2.46 4.37 23.20
CA LYS A 212 1.23 5.00 22.74
C LYS A 212 1.35 5.45 21.29
N LYS A 213 0.29 5.36 20.52
CA LYS A 213 0.20 5.98 19.20
C LYS A 213 -0.66 7.24 19.28
N GLY A 214 -0.22 8.32 18.69
CA GLY A 214 -1.00 9.56 18.68
C GLY A 214 -0.15 10.81 18.43
N LYS A 215 -0.82 11.95 18.44
CA LYS A 215 -0.19 13.27 18.19
C LYS A 215 0.42 13.83 19.47
N ALA A 216 1.56 13.29 19.88
CA ALA A 216 2.30 13.80 21.02
C ALA A 216 3.68 14.33 20.61
N GLU A 217 4.20 15.31 21.35
CA GLU A 217 5.61 15.65 21.36
C GLU A 217 6.32 14.77 22.39
N GLY A 218 7.60 14.44 22.18
CA GLY A 218 8.37 13.64 23.11
C GLY A 218 9.24 12.60 22.43
N LEU A 219 9.53 11.51 23.13
CA LEU A 219 10.36 10.41 22.65
C LEU A 219 9.53 9.51 21.73
N ILE A 220 9.94 9.39 20.46
CA ILE A 220 9.33 8.48 19.49
C ILE A 220 10.27 7.35 19.13
N LEU A 221 9.70 6.20 18.75
CA LEU A 221 10.46 5.10 18.16
C LEU A 221 10.82 5.47 16.72
N MET A 222 12.10 5.41 16.39
CA MET A 222 12.61 5.69 15.04
C MET A 222 13.93 4.96 14.82
N GLY A 223 14.03 4.18 13.76
CA GLY A 223 15.27 3.54 13.37
C GLY A 223 15.27 2.02 13.61
N HIS A 224 16.33 1.52 14.21
CA HIS A 224 16.57 0.09 14.42
C HIS A 224 16.28 -0.35 15.86
N ALA A 225 16.04 -1.65 16.03
CA ALA A 225 15.97 -2.29 17.34
C ALA A 225 17.09 -3.34 17.48
N PHE A 226 17.48 -3.64 18.70
CA PHE A 226 18.32 -4.78 19.02
C PHE A 226 17.58 -5.68 20.00
N TRP A 227 17.49 -6.95 19.67
CA TRP A 227 16.86 -7.97 20.50
C TRP A 227 17.88 -9.00 20.97
N GLN A 228 18.02 -9.16 22.27
CA GLN A 228 18.69 -10.33 22.82
C GLN A 228 17.82 -11.56 22.62
N LYS A 229 18.44 -12.73 22.55
CA LYS A 229 17.75 -14.01 22.32
C LYS A 229 16.55 -14.25 23.24
N PRO A 230 16.56 -13.93 24.55
CA PRO A 230 15.38 -14.08 25.41
C PRO A 230 14.20 -13.22 24.99
N PHE A 231 14.45 -11.98 24.54
CA PHE A 231 13.41 -11.07 24.04
C PHE A 231 12.84 -11.61 22.73
N ALA A 232 13.69 -11.97 21.78
CA ALA A 232 13.31 -12.54 20.50
C ALA A 232 12.47 -13.82 20.68
N SER A 233 12.87 -14.72 21.57
CA SER A 233 12.13 -15.97 21.85
C SER A 233 10.73 -15.71 22.39
N LYS A 234 10.59 -14.77 23.34
CA LYS A 234 9.26 -14.42 23.91
C LYS A 234 8.37 -13.71 22.88
N PHE A 235 8.93 -12.80 22.08
CA PHE A 235 8.20 -12.16 20.99
C PHE A 235 7.66 -13.19 19.99
N LEU A 236 8.48 -14.17 19.60
CA LEU A 236 8.07 -15.22 18.66
C LEU A 236 6.98 -16.14 19.24
N GLU A 237 7.04 -16.45 20.54
CA GLU A 237 5.97 -17.19 21.23
C GLU A 237 4.63 -16.46 21.14
N LEU A 238 4.63 -15.15 21.38
CA LEU A 238 3.44 -14.30 21.29
C LEU A 238 2.94 -14.18 19.83
N ALA A 239 3.84 -13.98 18.89
CA ALA A 239 3.50 -13.91 17.46
C ALA A 239 2.93 -15.25 16.94
N GLU A 240 3.42 -16.39 17.39
CA GLU A 240 2.87 -17.72 17.04
C GLU A 240 1.46 -17.91 17.61
N ALA A 241 1.22 -17.48 18.84
CA ALA A 241 -0.12 -17.55 19.47
C ALA A 241 -1.14 -16.71 18.70
N ASP A 242 -0.74 -15.55 18.20
CA ASP A 242 -1.61 -14.65 17.43
C ASP A 242 -1.93 -15.17 16.03
N ARG A 243 -1.04 -15.93 15.38
CA ARG A 243 -1.24 -16.40 13.98
C ARG A 243 -2.55 -17.13 13.75
N SER A 244 -3.08 -17.81 14.76
CA SER A 244 -4.38 -18.50 14.67
C SER A 244 -5.57 -17.55 14.82
N ILE A 245 -5.36 -16.36 15.37
CA ILE A 245 -6.36 -15.33 15.67
C ILE A 245 -6.34 -14.25 14.59
N GLY A 246 -5.13 -13.85 14.13
CA GLY A 246 -4.89 -12.84 13.10
C GLY A 246 -5.12 -11.40 13.57
N MET A 247 -5.09 -11.14 14.87
CA MET A 247 -5.35 -9.81 15.44
C MET A 247 -4.32 -8.77 14.97
N TYR A 248 -3.06 -9.18 14.79
CA TYR A 248 -1.96 -8.28 14.39
C TYR A 248 -1.58 -8.40 12.91
N ASP A 249 -2.32 -9.15 12.08
CA ASP A 249 -1.98 -9.38 10.68
C ASP A 249 -1.77 -8.07 9.88
N SER A 250 -2.59 -7.05 10.14
CA SER A 250 -2.50 -5.73 9.49
C SER A 250 -1.67 -4.70 10.26
N LEU A 251 -1.12 -5.05 11.43
CA LEU A 251 -0.44 -4.14 12.32
C LEU A 251 1.09 -4.31 12.26
N PHE A 252 1.84 -3.28 12.64
CA PHE A 252 3.27 -3.34 12.82
C PHE A 252 3.63 -4.13 14.09
N TRP A 253 4.81 -4.74 14.13
CA TRP A 253 5.29 -5.56 15.26
C TRP A 253 5.35 -4.79 16.59
N GLU A 254 5.46 -3.49 16.54
CA GLU A 254 5.44 -2.58 17.69
C GLU A 254 4.11 -2.66 18.46
N TRP A 255 3.01 -2.98 17.79
CA TRP A 255 1.72 -3.17 18.44
C TRP A 255 1.69 -4.43 19.31
N LEU A 256 2.26 -5.53 18.84
CA LEU A 256 2.39 -6.76 19.63
C LEU A 256 3.25 -6.50 20.87
N VAL A 257 4.38 -5.80 20.70
CA VAL A 257 5.24 -5.41 21.84
C VAL A 257 4.49 -4.51 22.81
N LYS A 258 3.76 -3.51 22.33
CA LYS A 258 2.97 -2.59 23.14
C LYS A 258 1.96 -3.33 24.02
N ASP A 259 1.18 -4.23 23.43
CA ASP A 259 0.09 -4.90 24.12
C ASP A 259 0.58 -5.98 25.10
N HIS A 260 1.80 -6.52 24.89
CA HIS A 260 2.44 -7.54 25.73
C HIS A 260 3.68 -7.05 26.48
N LEU A 261 3.88 -5.74 26.58
CA LEU A 261 5.06 -5.16 27.20
C LEU A 261 5.38 -5.72 28.61
N PRO A 262 4.39 -5.99 29.51
CA PRO A 262 4.65 -6.57 30.82
C PRO A 262 5.11 -8.04 30.79
N GLU A 263 4.84 -8.77 29.71
CA GLU A 263 5.18 -10.18 29.55
C GLU A 263 6.57 -10.38 28.90
N LEU A 264 7.04 -9.35 28.20
CA LEU A 264 8.33 -9.34 27.52
C LEU A 264 9.48 -9.08 28.51
N PRO A 265 10.68 -9.60 28.25
CA PRO A 265 11.87 -9.16 28.97
C PRO A 265 12.05 -7.65 28.87
N PRO A 266 12.79 -7.02 29.83
CA PRO A 266 12.97 -5.58 29.81
C PRO A 266 13.43 -5.05 28.46
N PHE A 267 12.74 -4.02 27.97
CA PHE A 267 12.99 -3.36 26.70
C PHE A 267 13.30 -1.90 26.93
N TYR A 268 14.35 -1.40 26.33
CA TYR A 268 14.89 -0.07 26.63
C TYR A 268 14.82 0.83 25.40
N LEU A 269 14.81 2.13 25.63
CA LEU A 269 15.01 3.13 24.60
C LEU A 269 16.49 3.50 24.54
N LYS A 270 17.07 3.48 23.32
CA LYS A 270 18.39 4.05 23.03
C LYS A 270 18.16 5.36 22.28
N GLU A 271 18.29 6.47 23.01
CA GLU A 271 18.02 7.80 22.44
C GLU A 271 19.18 8.26 21.57
N TYR A 272 18.83 8.78 20.39
CA TYR A 272 19.74 9.42 19.45
C TYR A 272 19.37 10.89 19.26
N ALA A 273 20.33 11.73 18.86
CA ALA A 273 20.05 13.10 18.48
C ALA A 273 19.13 13.14 17.25
N ALA A 274 18.24 14.13 17.16
CA ALA A 274 17.23 14.24 16.11
C ALA A 274 17.77 14.32 14.66
N ASN A 275 19.08 14.58 14.50
CA ASN A 275 19.74 14.68 13.20
C ASN A 275 20.60 13.46 12.85
N VAL A 276 20.46 12.34 13.55
CA VAL A 276 21.25 11.11 13.31
C VAL A 276 20.47 10.05 12.54
N ILE A 277 19.19 9.91 12.82
CA ILE A 277 18.30 8.92 12.19
C ILE A 277 17.23 9.65 11.42
N PHE A 278 17.04 9.25 10.16
CA PHE A 278 15.98 9.76 9.29
C PHE A 278 15.20 8.60 8.70
N GLU A 279 13.89 8.78 8.63
CA GLU A 279 12.95 7.91 7.96
C GLU A 279 12.10 8.76 7.03
N PHE A 280 11.86 8.28 5.82
CA PHE A 280 11.11 9.03 4.81
C PHE A 280 9.80 8.32 4.52
N ASP A 281 8.73 8.73 5.12
CA ASP A 281 7.40 8.18 4.88
C ASP A 281 6.77 8.71 3.60
N TYR A 282 7.04 9.96 3.29
CA TYR A 282 6.52 10.67 2.13
C TYR A 282 7.66 11.16 1.24
N PHE A 283 7.39 11.20 -0.06
CA PHE A 283 8.38 11.67 -1.04
C PHE A 283 8.83 13.13 -0.78
N ASP A 284 7.93 13.99 -0.34
CA ASP A 284 8.27 15.39 -0.02
C ASP A 284 9.26 15.53 1.16
N GLU A 285 9.35 14.55 2.05
CA GLU A 285 10.37 14.51 3.11
C GLU A 285 11.76 14.22 2.54
N LEU A 286 11.85 13.27 1.61
CA LEU A 286 13.09 12.97 0.90
C LEU A 286 13.56 14.18 0.09
N ARG A 287 12.65 14.90 -0.58
CA ARG A 287 12.97 16.13 -1.32
C ARG A 287 13.58 17.23 -0.44
N LYS A 288 13.09 17.37 0.79
CA LYS A 288 13.65 18.32 1.77
C LYS A 288 15.04 17.90 2.25
N PHE A 289 15.30 16.61 2.32
CA PHE A 289 16.56 16.07 2.82
C PHE A 289 17.65 16.01 1.75
N ASP A 290 17.28 15.67 0.52
CA ASP A 290 18.21 15.51 -0.61
C ASP A 290 17.71 16.27 -1.84
N GLU A 291 18.34 17.41 -2.14
CA GLU A 291 17.94 18.35 -3.20
C GLU A 291 17.93 17.73 -4.60
N GLN A 292 18.68 16.65 -4.84
CA GLN A 292 18.62 15.95 -6.15
C GLN A 292 17.19 15.52 -6.49
N TYR A 293 16.36 15.20 -5.49
CA TYR A 293 14.96 14.81 -5.66
C TYR A 293 14.01 15.97 -5.97
N ILE A 294 14.50 17.20 -6.00
CA ILE A 294 13.73 18.36 -6.45
C ILE A 294 13.79 18.50 -7.97
N HIS A 295 14.94 18.13 -8.59
CA HIS A 295 15.23 18.44 -9.98
C HIS A 295 15.57 17.21 -10.85
N HIS A 296 15.98 16.10 -10.24
CA HIS A 296 16.56 14.95 -10.95
C HIS A 296 16.20 13.61 -10.29
N THR A 297 14.91 13.32 -10.14
CA THR A 297 14.45 12.05 -9.53
C THR A 297 14.74 10.82 -10.37
N GLN A 298 14.96 11.00 -11.68
CA GLN A 298 15.02 9.92 -12.68
C GLN A 298 13.75 9.04 -12.69
N SER A 299 12.64 9.55 -12.18
CA SER A 299 11.35 8.87 -12.18
C SER A 299 10.68 8.99 -13.54
N LYS A 300 10.27 7.86 -14.09
CA LYS A 300 9.50 7.81 -15.33
C LYS A 300 8.12 8.44 -15.14
N ILE A 301 7.48 8.20 -13.99
CA ILE A 301 6.17 8.78 -13.67
C ILE A 301 6.24 10.30 -13.62
N ILE A 302 7.26 10.85 -12.97
CA ILE A 302 7.46 12.31 -12.94
C ILE A 302 7.75 12.85 -14.34
N SER A 303 8.57 12.15 -15.12
CA SER A 303 8.84 12.51 -16.54
C SER A 303 7.56 12.48 -17.39
N ASN A 304 6.66 11.53 -17.15
CA ASN A 304 5.35 11.49 -17.80
C ASN A 304 4.53 12.76 -17.47
N ILE A 305 4.49 13.16 -16.20
CA ILE A 305 3.78 14.37 -15.77
C ILE A 305 4.40 15.61 -16.42
N GLN A 306 5.73 15.72 -16.42
CA GLN A 306 6.45 16.82 -17.08
C GLN A 306 6.11 16.92 -18.56
N SER A 307 6.00 15.78 -19.26
CA SER A 307 5.68 15.74 -20.70
C SER A 307 4.30 16.29 -21.01
N VAL A 308 3.33 16.11 -20.11
CA VAL A 308 1.94 16.58 -20.27
C VAL A 308 1.82 18.08 -19.96
N PHE A 309 2.48 18.52 -18.88
CA PHE A 309 2.33 19.91 -18.39
C PHE A 309 3.44 20.85 -18.87
N HIS A 310 4.46 20.34 -19.55
CA HIS A 310 5.62 21.12 -20.02
C HIS A 310 6.25 21.94 -18.89
N CYS A 311 6.39 21.36 -17.71
CA CYS A 311 6.88 22.04 -16.51
C CYS A 311 8.20 21.41 -16.00
N GLU A 312 8.91 22.17 -15.17
CA GLU A 312 10.05 21.66 -14.40
C GLU A 312 9.59 20.73 -13.28
N GLU A 313 10.42 19.75 -12.94
CA GLU A 313 10.14 18.76 -11.91
C GLU A 313 9.84 19.39 -10.54
N ALA A 314 10.54 20.49 -10.21
CA ALA A 314 10.34 21.23 -8.97
C ALA A 314 8.93 21.81 -8.79
N LYS A 315 8.16 22.00 -9.87
CA LYS A 315 6.76 22.46 -9.80
C LYS A 315 5.76 21.38 -9.44
N ILE A 316 6.16 20.11 -9.56
CA ILE A 316 5.30 18.97 -9.23
C ILE A 316 5.51 18.65 -7.74
N CYS A 317 4.51 18.85 -6.90
CA CYS A 317 4.63 18.76 -5.44
C CYS A 317 3.37 18.20 -4.79
N HIS A 318 3.36 18.08 -3.45
CA HIS A 318 2.23 17.64 -2.63
C HIS A 318 1.67 16.27 -3.03
N PHE A 319 2.57 15.29 -3.19
CA PHE A 319 2.19 13.93 -3.53
C PHE A 319 1.43 13.26 -2.39
N ARG A 320 0.26 12.67 -2.71
CA ARG A 320 -0.61 12.00 -1.75
C ARG A 320 -1.20 10.74 -2.36
N LYS A 321 -1.16 9.61 -1.64
CA LYS A 321 -1.85 8.40 -2.08
C LYS A 321 -3.36 8.60 -2.06
N VAL A 322 -4.07 8.02 -3.03
CA VAL A 322 -5.52 7.83 -3.00
C VAL A 322 -5.81 6.43 -2.47
N GLU A 323 -6.69 6.32 -1.48
CA GLU A 323 -6.97 5.03 -0.79
C GLU A 323 -7.93 4.12 -1.54
N GLU A 324 -8.64 4.64 -2.56
CA GLU A 324 -9.70 3.93 -3.28
C GLU A 324 -9.28 3.51 -4.69
N GLY A 325 -9.55 2.26 -5.04
CA GLY A 325 -9.35 1.69 -6.37
C GLY A 325 -9.08 0.19 -6.33
N MET A 326 -10.01 -0.64 -6.86
CA MET A 326 -9.85 -2.11 -6.87
C MET A 326 -8.79 -2.62 -7.85
N THR A 327 -8.48 -1.89 -8.89
CA THR A 327 -7.66 -2.36 -10.02
C THR A 327 -6.44 -1.51 -10.33
N ASN A 328 -6.47 -0.21 -10.04
CA ASN A 328 -5.42 0.74 -10.38
C ASN A 328 -4.86 1.41 -9.12
N THR A 329 -3.59 1.78 -9.15
CA THR A 329 -3.00 2.58 -8.07
C THR A 329 -3.00 4.05 -8.49
N SER A 330 -3.61 4.90 -7.67
CA SER A 330 -3.71 6.33 -7.94
C SER A 330 -3.04 7.17 -6.86
N PHE A 331 -2.53 8.31 -7.27
CA PHE A 331 -2.01 9.32 -6.34
C PHE A 331 -2.35 10.72 -6.83
N ILE A 332 -2.44 11.66 -5.89
CA ILE A 332 -2.65 13.08 -6.16
C ILE A 332 -1.30 13.78 -6.16
N PHE A 333 -1.15 14.75 -7.05
CA PHE A 333 -0.04 15.69 -7.09
C PHE A 333 -0.54 17.09 -7.42
N GLN A 334 0.28 18.11 -7.17
CA GLN A 334 -0.12 19.51 -7.42
C GLN A 334 0.87 20.18 -8.38
N ILE A 335 0.33 21.00 -9.29
CA ILE A 335 1.08 21.94 -10.16
C ILE A 335 0.38 23.29 -10.12
N ASP A 336 1.12 24.35 -9.83
CA ASP A 336 0.64 25.75 -9.81
C ASP A 336 -0.66 25.92 -8.98
N GLY A 337 -0.80 25.18 -7.88
CA GLY A 337 -1.94 25.24 -6.96
C GLY A 337 -3.16 24.42 -7.37
N VAL A 338 -3.10 23.71 -8.51
CA VAL A 338 -4.16 22.80 -8.96
C VAL A 338 -3.78 21.37 -8.63
N ASP A 339 -4.68 20.64 -7.99
CA ASP A 339 -4.52 19.22 -7.68
C ASP A 339 -4.95 18.36 -8.88
N TYR A 340 -4.12 17.39 -9.22
CA TYR A 340 -4.34 16.39 -10.27
C TYR A 340 -4.24 15.00 -9.68
N ILE A 341 -4.90 14.03 -10.32
CA ILE A 341 -4.78 12.61 -10.01
C ILE A 341 -4.05 11.89 -11.14
N TYR A 342 -3.04 11.12 -10.80
CA TYR A 342 -2.35 10.20 -11.71
C TYR A 342 -2.82 8.79 -11.42
N ARG A 343 -3.41 8.12 -12.42
CA ARG A 343 -3.77 6.71 -12.37
C ARG A 343 -2.66 5.88 -13.01
N HIS A 344 -2.00 5.08 -12.20
CA HIS A 344 -1.03 4.08 -12.68
C HIS A 344 -1.79 2.78 -12.97
N PRO A 345 -1.63 2.15 -14.16
CA PRO A 345 -2.34 0.92 -14.49
C PRO A 345 -1.94 -0.20 -13.55
N GLY A 346 -2.90 -0.98 -13.09
CA GLY A 346 -2.65 -2.20 -12.32
C GLY A 346 -2.19 -3.34 -13.22
N ASP A 347 -1.40 -4.26 -12.66
CA ASP A 347 -0.91 -5.43 -13.36
C ASP A 347 -2.07 -6.30 -13.91
N GLY A 348 -1.97 -6.73 -15.16
CA GLY A 348 -2.93 -7.63 -15.81
C GLY A 348 -4.19 -6.96 -16.38
N THR A 349 -4.31 -5.63 -16.34
CA THR A 349 -5.43 -4.89 -16.96
C THR A 349 -5.30 -4.80 -18.49
N GLU A 350 -4.12 -5.02 -19.05
CA GLU A 350 -3.83 -4.90 -20.50
C GLU A 350 -4.64 -5.89 -21.35
N ASN A 351 -5.05 -7.02 -20.77
CA ASN A 351 -5.78 -8.07 -21.48
C ASN A 351 -7.31 -7.88 -21.50
N ILE A 352 -7.83 -6.93 -20.71
CA ILE A 352 -9.28 -6.75 -20.53
C ILE A 352 -9.74 -5.42 -21.13
N ILE A 353 -8.92 -4.35 -21.01
CA ILE A 353 -9.30 -2.99 -21.37
C ILE A 353 -8.55 -2.54 -22.63
N ASN A 354 -9.30 -2.10 -23.63
CA ASN A 354 -8.72 -1.48 -24.83
C ASN A 354 -8.46 0.01 -24.56
N ARG A 355 -7.22 0.37 -24.33
CA ARG A 355 -6.81 1.73 -23.99
C ARG A 355 -7.13 2.79 -25.05
N SER A 356 -7.16 2.40 -26.33
CA SER A 356 -7.56 3.33 -27.41
C SER A 356 -9.05 3.63 -27.34
N HIS A 357 -9.87 2.65 -26.99
CA HIS A 357 -11.32 2.85 -26.80
C HIS A 357 -11.58 3.73 -25.56
N GLU A 358 -10.93 3.45 -24.43
CA GLU A 358 -11.03 4.26 -23.21
C GLU A 358 -10.67 5.73 -23.48
N LYS A 359 -9.52 5.97 -24.16
CA LYS A 359 -9.08 7.33 -24.50
C LYS A 359 -10.13 8.06 -25.35
N ARG A 360 -10.64 7.39 -26.41
CA ARG A 360 -11.66 7.98 -27.27
C ARG A 360 -12.95 8.30 -26.51
N SER A 361 -13.34 7.45 -25.59
CA SER A 361 -14.52 7.65 -24.74
C SER A 361 -14.32 8.81 -23.75
N LEU A 362 -13.14 8.96 -23.18
CA LEU A 362 -12.78 10.11 -22.33
C LEU A 362 -12.82 11.43 -23.10
N GLU A 363 -12.32 11.44 -24.36
CA GLU A 363 -12.40 12.61 -25.23
C GLU A 363 -13.85 13.00 -25.51
N ILE A 364 -14.72 12.03 -25.82
CA ILE A 364 -16.16 12.24 -26.02
C ILE A 364 -16.80 12.76 -24.74
N ALA A 365 -16.52 12.13 -23.59
CA ALA A 365 -17.08 12.53 -22.32
C ALA A 365 -16.71 13.98 -21.95
N LYS A 366 -15.47 14.37 -22.21
CA LYS A 366 -15.01 15.76 -22.01
C LYS A 366 -15.68 16.72 -22.98
N GLU A 367 -15.73 16.40 -24.27
CA GLU A 367 -16.34 17.23 -25.31
C GLU A 367 -17.82 17.55 -25.00
N TRP A 368 -18.54 16.54 -24.50
CA TRP A 368 -19.96 16.67 -24.17
C TRP A 368 -20.23 17.06 -22.71
N GLY A 369 -19.17 17.32 -21.92
CA GLY A 369 -19.27 17.83 -20.55
C GLY A 369 -19.77 16.82 -19.51
N PHE A 370 -19.54 15.52 -19.74
CA PHE A 370 -19.80 14.47 -18.75
C PHE A 370 -18.64 14.27 -17.80
N ASP A 371 -17.39 14.34 -18.31
CA ASP A 371 -16.17 14.27 -17.54
C ASP A 371 -15.22 15.42 -17.90
N PRO A 372 -15.38 16.58 -17.29
CA PRO A 372 -14.48 17.71 -17.52
C PRO A 372 -13.09 17.51 -16.86
N THR A 373 -12.92 16.47 -16.05
CA THR A 373 -11.67 16.24 -15.30
C THR A 373 -10.56 15.67 -16.16
N TYR A 374 -10.87 15.01 -17.26
CA TYR A 374 -9.90 14.37 -18.14
C TYR A 374 -8.86 15.35 -18.69
N VAL A 375 -7.56 15.07 -18.46
CA VAL A 375 -6.42 15.84 -18.96
C VAL A 375 -5.70 15.09 -20.07
N TYR A 376 -5.18 13.89 -19.77
CA TYR A 376 -4.35 13.12 -20.70
C TYR A 376 -4.39 11.62 -20.38
N MET A 377 -4.21 10.79 -21.40
CA MET A 377 -4.02 9.34 -21.27
C MET A 377 -2.98 8.85 -22.29
N ASP A 378 -2.02 8.07 -21.83
CA ASP A 378 -1.11 7.31 -22.68
C ASP A 378 -1.70 5.94 -23.01
N ILE A 379 -1.91 5.68 -24.30
CA ILE A 379 -2.55 4.43 -24.76
C ILE A 379 -1.60 3.22 -24.74
N ASN A 380 -0.28 3.44 -24.78
CA ASN A 380 0.71 2.37 -24.80
C ASN A 380 0.97 1.83 -23.39
N GLU A 381 1.11 2.74 -22.43
CA GLU A 381 1.42 2.41 -21.05
C GLU A 381 0.19 2.40 -20.14
N GLY A 382 -0.93 2.99 -20.57
CA GLY A 382 -2.21 2.95 -19.87
C GLY A 382 -2.34 3.90 -18.67
N TRP A 383 -1.37 4.77 -18.41
CA TRP A 383 -1.51 5.77 -17.35
C TRP A 383 -2.38 6.96 -17.80
N LYS A 384 -3.07 7.56 -16.82
CA LYS A 384 -4.02 8.64 -17.06
C LYS A 384 -3.82 9.77 -16.05
N ILE A 385 -4.02 11.01 -16.48
CA ILE A 385 -4.05 12.20 -15.62
C ILE A 385 -5.43 12.84 -15.74
N SER A 386 -6.02 13.18 -14.59
CA SER A 386 -7.27 13.93 -14.47
C SER A 386 -7.13 15.04 -13.43
N ILE A 387 -7.98 16.06 -13.49
CA ILE A 387 -8.10 17.07 -12.43
C ILE A 387 -8.73 16.39 -11.22
N TYR A 388 -8.16 16.59 -10.04
CA TYR A 388 -8.73 16.09 -8.79
C TYR A 388 -9.85 17.01 -8.29
N ILE A 389 -10.97 16.43 -7.93
CA ILE A 389 -12.12 17.15 -7.34
C ILE A 389 -12.08 16.93 -5.81
N PRO A 390 -11.72 17.94 -5.01
CA PRO A 390 -11.48 17.75 -3.58
C PRO A 390 -12.75 17.59 -2.74
N SER A 391 -13.89 18.00 -3.25
CA SER A 391 -15.17 17.97 -2.53
C SER A 391 -16.28 17.49 -3.45
N PHE A 392 -16.69 16.28 -3.25
CA PHE A 392 -17.87 15.68 -3.87
C PHE A 392 -18.50 14.69 -2.88
N ARG A 393 -19.72 14.29 -3.19
CA ARG A 393 -20.36 13.14 -2.55
C ARG A 393 -20.84 12.17 -3.61
N GLU A 394 -20.95 10.93 -3.25
CA GLU A 394 -21.64 9.92 -4.05
C GLU A 394 -23.16 10.15 -3.99
N PRO A 395 -23.93 9.66 -4.98
CA PRO A 395 -25.38 9.69 -4.91
C PRO A 395 -25.92 8.77 -3.80
N ASP A 396 -26.97 9.23 -3.14
CA ASP A 396 -27.79 8.39 -2.27
C ASP A 396 -28.93 7.76 -3.10
N TYR A 397 -28.89 6.46 -3.32
CA TYR A 397 -29.89 5.73 -4.07
C TYR A 397 -31.30 5.74 -3.47
N GLN A 398 -31.43 6.12 -2.20
CA GLN A 398 -32.72 6.32 -1.55
C GLN A 398 -33.23 7.78 -1.68
N ASN A 399 -32.40 8.68 -2.20
CA ASN A 399 -32.76 10.08 -2.41
C ASN A 399 -33.29 10.28 -3.82
N PHE A 400 -34.57 10.68 -3.91
CA PHE A 400 -35.22 10.91 -5.21
C PHE A 400 -34.56 12.04 -6.01
N ASP A 401 -34.09 13.11 -5.37
CA ASP A 401 -33.44 14.23 -6.05
C ASP A 401 -32.11 13.80 -6.68
N ASP A 402 -31.33 12.95 -6.00
CA ASP A 402 -30.09 12.39 -6.55
C ASP A 402 -30.40 11.48 -7.75
N THR A 403 -31.39 10.61 -7.61
CA THR A 403 -31.86 9.74 -8.70
C THR A 403 -32.26 10.53 -9.94
N GLU A 404 -33.01 11.63 -9.79
CA GLU A 404 -33.41 12.49 -10.93
C GLU A 404 -32.21 13.19 -11.59
N LYS A 405 -31.20 13.62 -10.82
CA LYS A 405 -29.95 14.17 -11.36
C LYS A 405 -29.20 13.13 -12.20
N ILE A 406 -29.04 11.91 -11.69
CA ILE A 406 -28.42 10.79 -12.42
C ILE A 406 -29.19 10.48 -13.71
N LEU A 407 -30.50 10.37 -13.62
CA LEU A 407 -31.36 10.13 -14.77
C LEU A 407 -31.27 11.25 -15.81
N ALA A 408 -31.12 12.48 -15.40
CA ALA A 408 -30.92 13.62 -16.31
C ALA A 408 -29.60 13.47 -17.08
N VAL A 409 -28.52 13.06 -16.41
CA VAL A 409 -27.22 12.78 -17.05
C VAL A 409 -27.33 11.62 -18.00
N LEU A 410 -27.92 10.49 -17.61
CA LEU A 410 -28.10 9.30 -18.47
C LEU A 410 -28.93 9.61 -19.71
N ARG A 411 -30.06 10.33 -19.58
CA ARG A 411 -30.86 10.76 -20.74
C ARG A 411 -30.06 11.63 -21.70
N ARG A 412 -29.24 12.55 -21.17
CA ARG A 412 -28.37 13.42 -21.97
C ARG A 412 -27.29 12.60 -22.67
N LEU A 413 -26.66 11.64 -21.96
CA LEU A 413 -25.64 10.75 -22.49
C LEU A 413 -26.17 9.89 -23.65
N HIS A 414 -27.32 9.24 -23.45
CA HIS A 414 -27.93 8.38 -24.45
C HIS A 414 -28.50 9.14 -25.65
N ALA A 415 -28.61 10.46 -25.57
CA ALA A 415 -29.10 11.31 -26.65
C ALA A 415 -28.00 11.94 -27.52
N ILE A 416 -26.70 11.83 -27.15
CA ILE A 416 -25.64 12.40 -27.98
C ILE A 416 -25.53 11.67 -29.32
N PRO A 417 -25.35 12.40 -30.44
CA PRO A 417 -25.30 11.80 -31.79
C PRO A 417 -23.88 11.23 -32.07
N VAL A 418 -23.36 10.41 -31.16
CA VAL A 418 -22.05 9.78 -31.29
C VAL A 418 -22.23 8.29 -31.53
N SER A 419 -21.51 7.75 -32.50
CA SER A 419 -21.42 6.33 -32.79
C SER A 419 -19.96 5.93 -32.89
N VAL A 420 -19.59 4.86 -32.22
CA VAL A 420 -18.25 4.25 -32.24
C VAL A 420 -18.42 2.76 -32.61
N ASP A 421 -17.35 2.13 -33.06
CA ASP A 421 -17.37 0.71 -33.51
C ASP A 421 -17.06 -0.29 -32.37
N TYR A 422 -17.03 0.20 -31.14
CA TYR A 422 -16.81 -0.57 -29.91
C TYR A 422 -17.92 -0.31 -28.89
N GLY A 423 -18.02 -1.19 -27.91
CA GLY A 423 -18.94 -1.06 -26.77
C GLY A 423 -19.12 -2.40 -26.08
N MET A 424 -19.62 -2.34 -24.86
CA MET A 424 -19.86 -3.50 -24.03
C MET A 424 -20.94 -4.41 -24.64
N ARG A 425 -20.70 -5.70 -24.57
CA ARG A 425 -21.64 -6.77 -25.01
C ARG A 425 -21.79 -7.78 -23.87
N PRO A 426 -22.56 -7.44 -22.83
CA PRO A 426 -22.50 -8.12 -21.54
C PRO A 426 -22.72 -9.64 -21.63
N TRP A 427 -23.57 -10.10 -22.52
CA TRP A 427 -23.78 -11.52 -22.71
C TRP A 427 -22.59 -12.21 -23.37
N GLU A 428 -22.12 -11.71 -24.52
CA GLU A 428 -20.99 -12.27 -25.26
C GLU A 428 -19.68 -12.19 -24.45
N ASP A 429 -19.48 -11.09 -23.74
CA ASP A 429 -18.30 -10.88 -22.91
C ASP A 429 -18.32 -11.82 -21.70
N ALA A 430 -19.48 -12.07 -21.07
CA ALA A 430 -19.65 -13.08 -20.03
C ALA A 430 -19.33 -14.50 -20.52
N LEU A 431 -19.79 -14.87 -21.74
CA LEU A 431 -19.47 -16.17 -22.32
C LEU A 431 -17.97 -16.36 -22.56
N THR A 432 -17.28 -15.30 -22.97
CA THR A 432 -15.82 -15.33 -23.15
C THR A 432 -15.10 -15.56 -21.83
N MET A 433 -15.53 -14.89 -20.76
CA MET A 433 -14.95 -15.08 -19.42
C MET A 433 -15.27 -16.47 -18.86
N GLU A 434 -16.47 -16.97 -19.08
CA GLU A 434 -16.85 -18.35 -18.71
C GLU A 434 -15.93 -19.38 -19.38
N GLU A 435 -15.66 -19.24 -20.67
CA GLU A 435 -14.73 -20.14 -21.38
C GLU A 435 -13.33 -20.15 -20.74
N LEU A 436 -12.85 -18.99 -20.29
CA LEU A 436 -11.58 -18.89 -19.58
C LEU A 436 -11.61 -19.57 -18.22
N LEU A 437 -12.72 -19.43 -17.48
CA LEU A 437 -12.94 -20.10 -16.20
C LEU A 437 -12.96 -21.62 -16.35
N VAL A 438 -13.78 -22.13 -17.28
CA VAL A 438 -13.94 -23.58 -17.53
C VAL A 438 -12.65 -24.22 -18.03
N LYS A 439 -11.80 -23.49 -18.74
CA LYS A 439 -10.46 -23.98 -19.12
C LYS A 439 -9.55 -24.19 -17.91
N LYS A 440 -9.70 -23.40 -16.87
CA LYS A 440 -8.94 -23.54 -15.62
C LYS A 440 -9.49 -24.66 -14.73
N ASP A 441 -10.80 -24.69 -14.55
CA ASP A 441 -11.53 -25.69 -13.76
C ASP A 441 -12.88 -26.01 -14.42
N PRO A 442 -13.02 -27.16 -15.11
CA PRO A 442 -14.25 -27.56 -15.77
C PRO A 442 -15.46 -27.68 -14.83
N SER A 443 -15.25 -27.83 -13.53
CA SER A 443 -16.32 -28.03 -12.55
C SER A 443 -16.89 -26.74 -11.97
N CYS A 444 -16.15 -25.62 -12.05
CA CYS A 444 -16.45 -24.38 -11.33
C CYS A 444 -17.79 -23.73 -11.74
N PHE A 445 -18.32 -24.05 -12.92
CA PHE A 445 -19.51 -23.39 -13.49
C PHE A 445 -20.75 -24.27 -13.57
N HIS A 446 -20.69 -25.56 -13.26
CA HIS A 446 -21.81 -26.51 -13.48
C HIS A 446 -23.09 -26.12 -12.76
N THR A 447 -23.00 -25.57 -11.56
CA THR A 447 -24.15 -25.18 -10.73
C THR A 447 -24.91 -23.97 -11.32
N PHE A 448 -24.28 -23.19 -12.19
CA PHE A 448 -24.82 -21.95 -12.72
C PHE A 448 -25.45 -22.07 -14.13
N TYR A 449 -25.36 -23.23 -14.79
CA TYR A 449 -25.96 -23.44 -16.10
C TYR A 449 -27.48 -23.15 -16.16
N PRO A 450 -28.30 -23.50 -15.14
CA PRO A 450 -29.72 -23.13 -15.18
C PRO A 450 -29.96 -21.62 -15.18
N LEU A 451 -29.15 -20.84 -14.45
CA LEU A 451 -29.20 -19.38 -14.49
C LEU A 451 -28.78 -18.86 -15.86
N LYS A 452 -27.65 -19.35 -16.39
CA LYS A 452 -27.16 -19.00 -17.73
C LYS A 452 -28.24 -19.20 -18.81
N GLU A 453 -28.97 -20.32 -18.78
CA GLU A 453 -30.05 -20.58 -19.75
C GLU A 453 -31.17 -19.55 -19.66
N LYS A 454 -31.57 -19.13 -18.46
CA LYS A 454 -32.55 -18.07 -18.24
C LYS A 454 -32.08 -16.73 -18.78
N ILE A 455 -30.83 -16.32 -18.42
CA ILE A 455 -30.23 -15.08 -18.92
C ILE A 455 -30.14 -15.10 -20.46
N GLY A 456 -29.70 -16.22 -21.05
CA GLY A 456 -29.65 -16.38 -22.50
C GLY A 456 -31.01 -16.21 -23.17
N LYS A 457 -32.13 -16.71 -22.58
CA LYS A 457 -33.48 -16.46 -23.06
C LYS A 457 -33.86 -14.99 -23.00
N LEU A 458 -33.63 -14.32 -21.84
CA LEU A 458 -33.88 -12.89 -21.70
C LEU A 458 -33.10 -12.07 -22.73
N TYR A 459 -31.81 -12.39 -22.94
CA TYR A 459 -30.99 -11.73 -23.93
C TYR A 459 -31.53 -11.88 -25.37
N GLN A 460 -32.07 -13.06 -25.74
CA GLN A 460 -32.70 -13.24 -27.05
C GLN A 460 -34.01 -12.43 -27.18
N MET A 461 -34.78 -12.31 -26.09
CA MET A 461 -35.98 -11.48 -26.07
C MET A 461 -35.63 -9.99 -26.24
N THR A 462 -34.62 -9.46 -25.52
CA THR A 462 -34.23 -8.05 -25.66
C THR A 462 -33.73 -7.71 -27.05
N LYS A 463 -33.10 -8.64 -27.77
CA LYS A 463 -32.68 -8.42 -29.16
C LYS A 463 -33.87 -8.19 -30.14
N ALA A 464 -35.01 -8.74 -29.80
CA ALA A 464 -36.21 -8.60 -30.63
C ALA A 464 -36.96 -7.27 -30.37
N ASP A 465 -36.67 -6.56 -29.28
CA ASP A 465 -37.39 -5.36 -28.84
C ASP A 465 -37.10 -4.11 -29.69
N GLY A 466 -36.05 -4.14 -30.51
CA GLY A 466 -35.69 -3.06 -31.42
C GLY A 466 -35.25 -1.76 -30.75
N VAL A 467 -34.77 -1.82 -29.51
CA VAL A 467 -34.20 -0.67 -28.81
C VAL A 467 -32.93 -0.19 -29.52
N LYS A 468 -32.86 1.10 -29.81
CA LYS A 468 -31.73 1.68 -30.53
C LYS A 468 -30.53 1.80 -29.60
N LYS A 469 -29.37 1.37 -30.09
CA LYS A 469 -28.11 1.58 -29.44
C LYS A 469 -27.76 3.08 -29.36
N CYS A 470 -27.03 3.44 -28.34
CA CYS A 470 -26.50 4.77 -28.11
C CYS A 470 -25.12 4.69 -27.50
N PHE A 471 -24.49 5.85 -27.24
CA PHE A 471 -23.26 5.90 -26.49
C PHE A 471 -23.60 5.72 -25.01
N CYS A 472 -23.05 4.67 -24.39
CA CYS A 472 -23.27 4.27 -23.00
C CYS A 472 -21.98 4.38 -22.21
N HIS A 473 -22.09 4.52 -20.90
CA HIS A 473 -20.96 4.49 -19.97
C HIS A 473 -20.46 3.06 -19.73
N GLY A 474 -21.36 2.11 -19.50
CA GLY A 474 -21.02 0.70 -19.27
C GLY A 474 -20.68 0.32 -17.83
N ASP A 475 -20.41 1.30 -16.98
CA ASP A 475 -20.04 1.09 -15.57
C ASP A 475 -20.64 2.20 -14.69
N THR A 476 -21.95 2.26 -14.57
CA THR A 476 -22.68 3.27 -13.79
C THR A 476 -22.68 2.98 -12.28
N TYR A 477 -21.57 2.42 -11.80
CA TYR A 477 -21.30 2.12 -10.41
C TYR A 477 -21.25 3.38 -9.54
N ARG A 478 -21.78 3.32 -8.30
CA ARG A 478 -21.96 4.49 -7.44
C ARG A 478 -20.71 5.35 -7.26
N PRO A 479 -19.50 4.81 -7.01
CA PRO A 479 -18.28 5.61 -6.90
C PRO A 479 -17.86 6.35 -8.18
N ASN A 480 -18.41 5.99 -9.34
CA ASN A 480 -18.14 6.69 -10.60
C ASN A 480 -18.97 7.98 -10.75
N TRP A 481 -19.93 8.21 -9.86
CA TRP A 481 -20.76 9.39 -9.84
C TRP A 481 -20.26 10.39 -8.79
N MET A 482 -19.99 11.59 -9.20
CA MET A 482 -19.53 12.68 -8.32
C MET A 482 -20.54 13.81 -8.34
N ILE A 483 -21.24 14.04 -7.23
CA ILE A 483 -22.12 15.19 -7.05
C ILE A 483 -21.31 16.27 -6.33
N LYS A 484 -21.05 17.39 -7.02
CA LYS A 484 -20.30 18.52 -6.48
C LYS A 484 -21.13 19.34 -5.50
N ALA A 485 -20.49 20.27 -4.79
CA ALA A 485 -21.15 21.18 -3.86
C ALA A 485 -22.17 22.12 -4.53
N ASP A 486 -22.02 22.41 -5.83
CA ASP A 486 -22.96 23.17 -6.66
C ASP A 486 -24.06 22.30 -7.30
N GLU A 487 -24.15 21.05 -6.88
CA GLU A 487 -25.11 20.03 -7.34
C GLU A 487 -24.92 19.56 -8.80
N ASP A 488 -23.85 19.98 -9.48
CA ASP A 488 -23.45 19.41 -10.77
C ASP A 488 -22.99 17.96 -10.61
N VAL A 489 -23.35 17.12 -11.57
CA VAL A 489 -22.99 15.70 -11.60
C VAL A 489 -21.94 15.43 -12.65
N ILE A 490 -20.85 14.83 -12.22
CA ILE A 490 -19.77 14.33 -13.07
C ILE A 490 -19.82 12.81 -13.08
N LEU A 491 -19.57 12.21 -14.23
CA LEU A 491 -19.46 10.76 -14.40
C LEU A 491 -18.05 10.42 -14.90
N ILE A 492 -17.31 9.64 -14.12
CA ILE A 492 -15.91 9.28 -14.38
C ILE A 492 -15.76 7.80 -14.70
N ASP A 493 -14.57 7.42 -15.15
CA ASP A 493 -14.12 6.04 -15.40
C ASP A 493 -14.81 5.35 -16.60
N TRP A 494 -14.47 5.82 -17.79
CA TRP A 494 -15.07 5.47 -19.08
C TRP A 494 -14.44 4.24 -19.76
N GLU A 495 -13.84 3.32 -19.02
CA GLU A 495 -13.08 2.20 -19.58
C GLU A 495 -13.97 1.10 -20.23
N TYR A 496 -15.26 1.03 -19.86
CA TYR A 496 -16.25 0.09 -20.42
C TYR A 496 -17.21 0.75 -21.40
N SER A 497 -17.04 2.04 -21.66
CA SER A 497 -17.97 2.81 -22.47
C SER A 497 -17.91 2.48 -23.97
N GLY A 498 -18.98 2.81 -24.68
CA GLY A 498 -19.07 2.62 -26.12
C GLY A 498 -20.50 2.62 -26.64
N TYR A 499 -20.69 2.19 -27.91
CA TYR A 499 -21.97 2.19 -28.59
C TYR A 499 -22.74 0.89 -28.32
N SER A 500 -23.64 0.94 -27.38
CA SER A 500 -24.29 -0.22 -26.79
C SER A 500 -25.80 0.01 -26.56
N ASP A 501 -26.45 -0.98 -26.00
CA ASP A 501 -27.85 -0.85 -25.56
C ASP A 501 -27.91 -0.01 -24.27
N PRO A 502 -28.77 1.03 -24.17
CA PRO A 502 -28.89 1.82 -22.94
C PRO A 502 -29.34 1.00 -21.72
N GLY A 503 -29.86 -0.20 -21.92
CA GLY A 503 -30.16 -1.14 -20.85
C GLY A 503 -28.95 -1.51 -20.01
N ILE A 504 -27.71 -1.36 -20.54
CA ILE A 504 -26.50 -1.60 -19.79
C ILE A 504 -26.40 -0.61 -18.63
N ASP A 505 -26.50 0.69 -18.90
CA ASP A 505 -26.36 1.73 -17.88
C ASP A 505 -27.51 1.71 -16.86
N ILE A 506 -28.74 1.53 -17.36
CA ILE A 506 -29.94 1.45 -16.52
C ILE A 506 -29.93 0.19 -15.66
N GLY A 507 -29.61 -0.96 -16.27
CA GLY A 507 -29.54 -2.23 -15.56
C GLY A 507 -28.45 -2.23 -14.48
N TYR A 508 -27.27 -1.66 -14.79
CA TYR A 508 -26.19 -1.60 -13.81
C TYR A 508 -26.54 -0.72 -12.62
N TYR A 509 -27.12 0.46 -12.86
CA TYR A 509 -27.58 1.31 -11.77
C TYR A 509 -28.57 0.58 -10.84
N ILE A 510 -29.55 -0.14 -11.41
CA ILE A 510 -30.52 -0.92 -10.65
C ILE A 510 -29.85 -2.03 -9.83
N VAL A 511 -28.86 -2.72 -10.41
CA VAL A 511 -28.08 -3.77 -9.72
C VAL A 511 -27.30 -3.19 -8.55
N ASP A 512 -26.59 -2.09 -8.76
CA ASP A 512 -25.77 -1.47 -7.73
C ASP A 512 -26.61 -0.85 -6.60
N ALA A 513 -27.76 -0.27 -6.93
CA ALA A 513 -28.73 0.22 -5.98
C ALA A 513 -29.50 -0.89 -5.24
N MET A 514 -29.35 -2.16 -5.63
CA MET A 514 -30.07 -3.31 -5.10
C MET A 514 -31.59 -3.11 -5.11
N TYR A 515 -32.14 -2.48 -6.15
CA TYR A 515 -33.56 -2.16 -6.20
C TYR A 515 -34.44 -3.39 -6.28
N GLU A 516 -35.56 -3.34 -5.55
CA GLU A 516 -36.69 -4.25 -5.73
C GLU A 516 -37.46 -3.92 -7.02
N PHE A 517 -38.32 -4.83 -7.48
CA PHE A 517 -39.02 -4.67 -8.75
C PHE A 517 -39.80 -3.36 -8.86
N ASP A 518 -40.52 -2.96 -7.82
CA ASP A 518 -41.29 -1.72 -7.80
C ASP A 518 -40.40 -0.48 -7.91
N GLN A 519 -39.24 -0.49 -7.23
CA GLN A 519 -38.25 0.58 -7.31
C GLN A 519 -37.60 0.64 -8.70
N ALA A 520 -37.25 -0.53 -9.25
CA ALA A 520 -36.72 -0.64 -10.60
C ALA A 520 -37.71 -0.15 -11.66
N GLU A 521 -38.99 -0.51 -11.55
CA GLU A 521 -40.03 0.01 -12.44
C GLU A 521 -40.18 1.53 -12.34
N GLN A 522 -40.18 2.09 -11.11
CA GLN A 522 -40.23 3.54 -10.91
C GLN A 522 -39.03 4.23 -11.53
N PHE A 523 -37.82 3.69 -11.35
CA PHE A 523 -36.59 4.21 -11.96
C PHE A 523 -36.66 4.16 -13.50
N ILE A 524 -37.06 3.04 -14.08
CA ILE A 524 -37.21 2.90 -15.53
C ILE A 524 -38.30 3.85 -16.06
N ARG A 525 -39.41 4.00 -15.35
CA ARG A 525 -40.49 4.92 -15.72
C ARG A 525 -40.02 6.38 -15.70
N ALA A 526 -39.25 6.76 -14.66
CA ALA A 526 -38.65 8.07 -14.57
C ALA A 526 -37.60 8.32 -15.67
N TYR A 527 -36.82 7.29 -16.07
CA TYR A 527 -35.90 7.38 -17.21
C TYR A 527 -36.63 7.57 -18.55
N LEU A 528 -37.64 6.75 -18.82
CA LEU A 528 -38.37 6.73 -20.12
C LEU A 528 -39.38 7.87 -20.27
N LYS A 529 -39.90 8.38 -19.14
CA LYS A 529 -40.96 9.41 -19.16
C LYS A 529 -42.15 9.05 -20.07
N GLU A 530 -42.42 9.86 -21.10
CA GLU A 530 -43.52 9.68 -22.04
C GLU A 530 -43.34 8.45 -22.97
N ASP A 531 -42.11 7.99 -23.11
CA ASP A 531 -41.77 6.80 -23.88
C ASP A 531 -42.00 5.47 -23.13
N TYR A 532 -42.47 5.53 -21.88
CA TYR A 532 -42.72 4.37 -21.07
C TYR A 532 -43.85 3.50 -21.63
N ASN A 533 -43.57 2.19 -21.74
CA ASN A 533 -44.56 1.15 -21.96
C ASN A 533 -44.06 -0.17 -21.37
N GLU A 534 -44.94 -1.17 -21.22
CA GLU A 534 -44.60 -2.46 -20.58
C GLU A 534 -43.46 -3.21 -21.30
N GLN A 535 -43.39 -3.16 -22.62
CA GLN A 535 -42.33 -3.81 -23.39
C GLN A 535 -40.96 -3.17 -23.09
N ARG A 536 -40.90 -1.86 -23.07
CA ARG A 536 -39.63 -1.15 -22.71
C ARG A 536 -39.27 -1.37 -21.26
N CYS A 537 -40.24 -1.40 -20.35
CA CYS A 537 -39.99 -1.73 -18.95
C CYS A 537 -39.38 -3.13 -18.81
N PHE A 538 -40.00 -4.13 -19.47
CA PHE A 538 -39.47 -5.49 -19.54
C PHE A 538 -38.03 -5.52 -20.07
N HIS A 539 -37.74 -4.79 -21.14
CA HIS A 539 -36.40 -4.70 -21.73
C HIS A 539 -35.34 -4.28 -20.71
N TYR A 540 -35.57 -3.18 -20.01
CA TYR A 540 -34.61 -2.68 -19.03
C TYR A 540 -34.50 -3.57 -17.77
N MET A 541 -35.59 -4.18 -17.32
CA MET A 541 -35.55 -5.18 -16.25
C MET A 541 -34.80 -6.44 -16.69
N ALA A 542 -34.93 -6.88 -17.96
CA ALA A 542 -34.15 -8.00 -18.49
C ALA A 542 -32.65 -7.66 -18.55
N TYR A 543 -32.31 -6.42 -18.92
CA TYR A 543 -30.91 -5.95 -18.85
C TYR A 543 -30.36 -5.91 -17.42
N THR A 544 -31.18 -5.63 -16.41
CA THR A 544 -30.76 -5.76 -15.00
C THR A 544 -30.27 -7.18 -14.70
N ALA A 545 -31.01 -8.21 -15.13
CA ALA A 545 -30.59 -9.60 -14.96
C ALA A 545 -29.32 -9.93 -15.77
N ILE A 546 -29.20 -9.44 -17.00
CA ILE A 546 -28.07 -9.69 -17.90
C ILE A 546 -26.80 -9.03 -17.33
N ILE A 547 -26.87 -7.80 -16.85
CA ILE A 547 -25.73 -7.06 -16.27
C ILE A 547 -25.30 -7.68 -14.94
N ALA A 548 -26.25 -8.05 -14.08
CA ALA A 548 -25.92 -8.74 -12.84
C ALA A 548 -25.20 -10.07 -13.12
N TYR A 549 -25.64 -10.82 -14.14
CA TYR A 549 -24.95 -12.04 -14.56
C TYR A 549 -23.54 -11.78 -15.11
N TYR A 550 -23.37 -10.73 -15.92
CA TYR A 550 -22.06 -10.33 -16.43
C TYR A 550 -21.08 -10.07 -15.29
N TRP A 551 -21.46 -9.23 -14.32
CA TRP A 551 -20.59 -8.91 -13.18
C TRP A 551 -20.35 -10.12 -12.26
N PHE A 552 -21.32 -11.01 -12.13
CA PHE A 552 -21.12 -12.28 -11.43
C PHE A 552 -20.02 -13.13 -12.11
N VAL A 553 -20.09 -13.32 -13.42
CA VAL A 553 -19.09 -14.10 -14.17
C VAL A 553 -17.73 -13.40 -14.16
N TRP A 554 -17.72 -12.08 -14.28
CA TRP A 554 -16.51 -11.27 -14.15
C TRP A 554 -15.84 -11.44 -12.79
N ALA A 555 -16.62 -11.39 -11.71
CA ALA A 555 -16.09 -11.59 -10.36
C ALA A 555 -15.50 -12.99 -10.17
N MET A 556 -16.17 -14.04 -10.65
CA MET A 556 -15.62 -15.40 -10.65
C MET A 556 -14.28 -15.47 -11.40
N TYR A 557 -14.20 -14.82 -12.56
CA TYR A 557 -12.96 -14.77 -13.33
C TYR A 557 -11.85 -14.03 -12.55
N ARG A 558 -12.15 -12.89 -11.95
CA ARG A 558 -11.20 -12.12 -11.14
C ARG A 558 -10.70 -12.92 -9.93
N GLU A 559 -11.58 -13.64 -9.22
CA GLU A 559 -11.16 -14.52 -8.11
C GLU A 559 -10.27 -15.67 -8.60
N SER A 560 -10.55 -16.24 -9.77
CA SER A 560 -9.68 -17.25 -10.38
C SER A 560 -8.28 -16.71 -10.72
N CYS A 561 -8.14 -15.40 -10.81
CA CYS A 561 -6.86 -14.70 -11.01
C CYS A 561 -6.23 -14.17 -9.70
N GLY A 562 -6.81 -14.49 -8.53
CA GLY A 562 -6.28 -14.16 -7.21
C GLY A 562 -6.82 -12.85 -6.61
N ALA A 563 -7.83 -12.23 -7.23
CA ALA A 563 -8.55 -11.11 -6.60
C ALA A 563 -9.50 -11.62 -5.51
N ILE A 564 -9.89 -10.75 -4.58
CA ILE A 564 -10.89 -11.04 -3.54
C ILE A 564 -12.10 -10.14 -3.83
N MET A 565 -13.20 -10.74 -4.29
CA MET A 565 -14.43 -10.01 -4.63
C MET A 565 -15.44 -9.97 -3.48
N GLY A 566 -15.28 -10.87 -2.52
CA GLY A 566 -16.07 -10.88 -1.29
C GLY A 566 -17.59 -11.04 -1.52
N GLU A 567 -18.37 -10.22 -0.82
CA GLU A 567 -19.83 -10.26 -0.84
C GLU A 567 -20.45 -9.83 -2.18
N SER A 568 -19.76 -8.97 -2.93
CA SER A 568 -20.28 -8.45 -4.21
C SER A 568 -20.57 -9.56 -5.22
N LEU A 569 -19.73 -10.61 -5.27
CA LEU A 569 -19.96 -11.77 -6.14
C LEU A 569 -21.32 -12.43 -5.86
N TYR A 570 -21.64 -12.63 -4.58
CA TYR A 570 -22.92 -13.22 -4.17
C TYR A 570 -24.11 -12.29 -4.48
N GLN A 571 -23.97 -11.00 -4.23
CA GLN A 571 -25.00 -10.00 -4.52
C GLN A 571 -25.36 -9.98 -5.99
N TRP A 572 -24.38 -9.97 -6.89
CA TRP A 572 -24.61 -10.02 -8.34
C TRP A 572 -25.28 -11.32 -8.79
N TYR A 573 -24.88 -12.47 -8.21
CA TYR A 573 -25.55 -13.74 -8.47
C TYR A 573 -27.03 -13.72 -8.05
N GLU A 574 -27.33 -13.23 -6.83
CA GLU A 574 -28.70 -13.15 -6.33
C GLU A 574 -29.56 -12.18 -7.16
N MET A 575 -29.03 -11.04 -7.57
CA MET A 575 -29.73 -10.10 -8.44
C MET A 575 -30.03 -10.70 -9.81
N ALA A 576 -29.05 -11.35 -10.43
CA ALA A 576 -29.25 -12.04 -11.72
C ALA A 576 -30.35 -13.08 -11.64
N LYS A 577 -30.33 -13.91 -10.59
CA LYS A 577 -31.33 -14.97 -10.35
C LYS A 577 -32.72 -14.39 -10.10
N LYS A 578 -32.81 -13.41 -9.19
CA LYS A 578 -34.06 -12.77 -8.75
C LYS A 578 -34.80 -12.17 -9.93
N TYR A 579 -34.11 -11.36 -10.75
CA TYR A 579 -34.73 -10.74 -11.92
C TYR A 579 -35.04 -11.74 -13.02
N ALA A 580 -34.17 -12.73 -13.25
CA ALA A 580 -34.47 -13.79 -14.25
C ALA A 580 -35.67 -14.66 -13.84
N ASP A 581 -35.81 -15.00 -12.58
CA ASP A 581 -36.94 -15.78 -12.06
C ASP A 581 -38.28 -15.02 -12.11
N HIS A 582 -38.22 -13.68 -11.96
CA HIS A 582 -39.39 -12.82 -12.01
C HIS A 582 -39.92 -12.64 -13.45
N LEU A 583 -39.02 -12.60 -14.43
CA LEU A 583 -39.36 -12.27 -15.83
C LEU A 583 -39.68 -13.48 -16.70
N LEU A 584 -39.33 -14.70 -16.28
CA LEU A 584 -39.54 -15.96 -17.02
C LEU A 584 -40.47 -16.92 -16.30
#